data_52092a8badae182722328a5aba8eb836
#
_entry.id   52092a8badae182722328a5aba8eb836
#
_cell.length_a   1.000
_cell.length_b   1.000
_cell.length_c   1.000
_cell.angle_alpha   90.00
_cell.angle_beta   90.00
_cell.angle_gamma   90.00
#
_symmetry.space_group_name_H-M   'P 1'
#
loop_
_entity.id
_entity.type
_entity.pdbx_description
1 polymer ?
#
loop_
_entity_poly.entity_id
_entity_poly.type
_entity_poly.pdbx_seq_one_letter_code
_entity_poly.pdbx_strand_id
1 'polypeptide(L)'
;MRLTKLGHSCVRLSKDEGTLVIDPGGLTPEQDALEGADAVLITHEHFDHFDEDRLRQAMAANERLRVYASRVVASKLADLGERVKSVGHGDALTVAGFDIHVYGEDHEILDPDVPPIPNTGYLIDGQVFHPGDALTVPPEPVPTLCLPGSAPWMKVSEMYSYVKEIAP
;
A
#
# COMPACT_ATOMS: atom_id res chain seq x y z
N MET A 1 -0.63 -18.04 -2.76
CA MET A 1 -1.01 -16.63 -2.96
C MET A 1 -0.83 -16.25 -4.42
N ARG A 2 -1.76 -15.47 -5.00
CA ARG A 2 -1.69 -14.91 -6.36
C ARG A 2 -1.57 -13.40 -6.27
N LEU A 3 -0.58 -12.81 -6.95
CA LEU A 3 -0.41 -11.37 -7.12
C LEU A 3 -0.86 -10.97 -8.53
N THR A 4 -1.68 -9.94 -8.63
CA THR A 4 -2.13 -9.33 -9.89
C THR A 4 -1.81 -7.83 -9.86
N LYS A 5 -1.04 -7.34 -10.82
CA LYS A 5 -0.76 -5.91 -11.02
C LYS A 5 -1.93 -5.28 -11.78
N LEU A 6 -2.57 -4.27 -11.19
CA LEU A 6 -3.77 -3.62 -11.76
C LEU A 6 -3.50 -2.25 -12.40
N GLY A 7 -2.28 -1.83 -12.49
CA GLY A 7 -1.86 -0.54 -13.04
C GLY A 7 -1.22 0.35 -11.98
N HIS A 8 -0.41 1.30 -12.41
CA HIS A 8 0.38 2.21 -11.56
C HIS A 8 0.96 1.50 -10.33
N SER A 9 0.58 1.88 -9.11
CA SER A 9 0.97 1.26 -7.84
C SER A 9 0.03 0.13 -7.39
N CYS A 10 -1.17 0.03 -7.98
CA CYS A 10 -2.20 -0.90 -7.50
C CYS A 10 -1.85 -2.35 -7.74
N VAL A 11 -1.88 -3.15 -6.67
CA VAL A 11 -1.76 -4.61 -6.71
C VAL A 11 -2.90 -5.27 -5.94
N ARG A 12 -3.32 -6.44 -6.43
CA ARG A 12 -4.31 -7.29 -5.79
C ARG A 12 -3.67 -8.62 -5.42
N LEU A 13 -3.83 -9.03 -4.17
CA LEU A 13 -3.40 -10.31 -3.64
C LEU A 13 -4.62 -11.16 -3.32
N SER A 14 -4.59 -12.43 -3.73
CA SER A 14 -5.66 -13.38 -3.41
C SER A 14 -5.03 -14.66 -2.85
N LYS A 15 -5.59 -15.15 -1.74
CA LYS A 15 -5.18 -16.38 -1.08
C LYS A 15 -6.41 -17.03 -0.46
N ASP A 16 -6.66 -18.32 -0.76
CA ASP A 16 -7.86 -19.03 -0.35
C ASP A 16 -9.12 -18.23 -0.76
N GLU A 17 -9.94 -17.81 0.21
CA GLU A 17 -11.10 -16.95 -0.05
C GLU A 17 -10.84 -15.46 0.27
N GLY A 18 -9.62 -15.10 0.70
CA GLY A 18 -9.26 -13.72 1.06
C GLY A 18 -8.73 -12.90 -0.11
N THR A 19 -9.14 -11.65 -0.18
CA THR A 19 -8.68 -10.69 -1.20
C THR A 19 -8.25 -9.37 -0.55
N LEU A 20 -7.00 -8.99 -0.82
CA LEU A 20 -6.36 -7.76 -0.36
C LEU A 20 -5.99 -6.90 -1.58
N VAL A 21 -6.26 -5.61 -1.51
CA VAL A 21 -5.85 -4.63 -2.54
C VAL A 21 -4.95 -3.58 -1.89
N ILE A 22 -3.86 -3.22 -2.56
CA ILE A 22 -2.93 -2.18 -2.10
C ILE A 22 -2.96 -1.05 -3.13
N ASP A 23 -3.07 0.19 -2.66
CA ASP A 23 -3.00 1.44 -3.43
C ASP A 23 -3.91 1.50 -4.67
N PRO A 24 -5.23 1.38 -4.53
CA PRO A 24 -6.18 1.58 -5.62
C PRO A 24 -6.40 3.07 -5.90
N GLY A 25 -5.35 3.76 -6.36
CA GLY A 25 -5.34 5.19 -6.64
C GLY A 25 -5.99 5.58 -7.97
N GLY A 26 -6.03 6.88 -8.24
CA GLY A 26 -6.67 7.47 -9.42
C GLY A 26 -6.04 7.12 -10.77
N LEU A 27 -4.81 6.57 -10.77
CA LEU A 27 -4.16 6.05 -11.98
C LEU A 27 -4.34 4.54 -12.16
N THR A 28 -5.19 3.90 -11.37
CA THR A 28 -5.56 2.50 -11.54
C THR A 28 -6.65 2.42 -12.63
N PRO A 29 -6.37 1.83 -13.81
CA PRO A 29 -7.31 1.84 -14.94
C PRO A 29 -8.53 0.95 -14.73
N GLU A 30 -8.38 -0.13 -13.96
CA GLU A 30 -9.47 -1.08 -13.71
C GLU A 30 -10.49 -0.48 -12.74
N GLN A 31 -11.73 -0.32 -13.23
CA GLN A 31 -12.83 0.17 -12.39
C GLN A 31 -13.19 -0.84 -11.28
N ASP A 32 -12.93 -2.12 -11.52
CA ASP A 32 -13.29 -3.22 -10.64
C ASP A 32 -12.15 -3.64 -9.69
N ALA A 33 -11.12 -2.81 -9.54
CA ALA A 33 -9.97 -3.12 -8.69
C ALA A 33 -10.36 -3.50 -7.25
N LEU A 34 -11.46 -2.92 -6.74
CA LEU A 34 -12.01 -3.15 -5.39
C LEU A 34 -13.15 -4.16 -5.34
N GLU A 35 -13.58 -4.72 -6.49
CA GLU A 35 -14.67 -5.70 -6.49
C GLU A 35 -14.26 -6.97 -5.72
N GLY A 36 -15.10 -7.37 -4.75
CA GLY A 36 -14.85 -8.53 -3.91
C GLY A 36 -13.62 -8.42 -3.01
N ALA A 37 -13.08 -7.21 -2.79
CA ALA A 37 -12.01 -7.00 -1.82
C ALA A 37 -12.55 -7.12 -0.38
N ASP A 38 -11.80 -7.80 0.48
CA ASP A 38 -12.07 -7.89 1.92
C ASP A 38 -11.35 -6.79 2.68
N ALA A 39 -10.16 -6.39 2.18
CA ALA A 39 -9.39 -5.31 2.78
C ALA A 39 -8.62 -4.50 1.74
N VAL A 40 -8.35 -3.24 2.09
CA VAL A 40 -7.52 -2.30 1.34
C VAL A 40 -6.41 -1.78 2.24
N LEU A 41 -5.18 -1.78 1.72
CA LEU A 41 -4.04 -1.12 2.33
C LEU A 41 -3.70 0.13 1.51
N ILE A 42 -3.47 1.26 2.17
CA ILE A 42 -3.05 2.50 1.52
C ILE A 42 -1.72 2.93 2.09
N THR A 43 -0.72 3.06 1.24
CA THR A 43 0.63 3.44 1.67
C THR A 43 0.72 4.91 2.07
N HIS A 44 0.16 5.82 1.27
CA HIS A 44 0.18 7.26 1.52
C HIS A 44 -0.97 8.00 0.80
N GLU A 45 -1.03 9.31 0.96
CA GLU A 45 -2.20 10.12 0.58
C GLU A 45 -2.19 10.69 -0.85
N HIS A 46 -1.15 10.45 -1.66
CA HIS A 46 -1.13 10.94 -3.04
C HIS A 46 -2.24 10.30 -3.88
N PHE A 47 -2.80 11.08 -4.80
CA PHE A 47 -3.99 10.69 -5.57
C PHE A 47 -3.79 9.43 -6.44
N ASP A 48 -2.57 9.17 -6.84
CA ASP A 48 -2.18 8.00 -7.66
C ASP A 48 -2.06 6.70 -6.84
N HIS A 49 -2.07 6.80 -5.50
CA HIS A 49 -2.11 5.69 -4.54
C HIS A 49 -3.45 5.62 -3.79
N PHE A 50 -4.13 6.76 -3.62
CA PHE A 50 -5.35 6.88 -2.86
C PHE A 50 -6.42 7.67 -3.61
N ASP A 51 -7.41 6.98 -4.19
CA ASP A 51 -8.64 7.55 -4.73
C ASP A 51 -9.73 7.47 -3.66
N GLU A 52 -9.95 8.56 -2.94
CA GLU A 52 -10.88 8.63 -1.82
C GLU A 52 -12.31 8.36 -2.27
N ASP A 53 -12.75 8.94 -3.39
CA ASP A 53 -14.12 8.80 -3.88
C ASP A 53 -14.42 7.35 -4.28
N ARG A 54 -13.51 6.71 -5.02
CA ARG A 54 -13.62 5.31 -5.39
C ARG A 54 -13.67 4.40 -4.17
N LEU A 55 -12.79 4.64 -3.20
CA LEU A 55 -12.74 3.85 -1.97
C LEU A 55 -14.05 3.99 -1.16
N ARG A 56 -14.56 5.21 -1.01
CA ARG A 56 -15.85 5.46 -0.32
C ARG A 56 -17.01 4.75 -1.03
N GLN A 57 -17.06 4.77 -2.35
CA GLN A 57 -18.07 4.06 -3.13
C GLN A 57 -17.99 2.55 -2.89
N ALA A 58 -16.78 1.97 -2.92
CA ALA A 58 -16.58 0.55 -2.65
C ALA A 58 -16.99 0.17 -1.22
N MET A 59 -16.66 1.02 -0.22
CA MET A 59 -17.07 0.80 1.16
C MET A 59 -18.57 0.96 1.41
N ALA A 60 -19.24 1.78 0.62
CA ALA A 60 -20.70 1.89 0.64
C ALA A 60 -21.38 0.66 0.02
N ALA A 61 -20.79 0.08 -1.01
CA ALA A 61 -21.28 -1.13 -1.67
C ALA A 61 -20.94 -2.42 -0.90
N ASN A 62 -19.86 -2.42 -0.10
CA ASN A 62 -19.40 -3.57 0.67
C ASN A 62 -19.17 -3.18 2.14
N GLU A 63 -20.14 -3.49 3.01
CA GLU A 63 -20.06 -3.19 4.45
C GLU A 63 -18.94 -3.97 5.18
N ARG A 64 -18.46 -5.08 4.61
CA ARG A 64 -17.38 -5.89 5.18
C ARG A 64 -15.99 -5.37 4.85
N LEU A 65 -15.86 -4.51 3.84
CA LEU A 65 -14.57 -3.95 3.43
C LEU A 65 -13.92 -3.16 4.57
N ARG A 66 -12.65 -3.45 4.83
CA ARG A 66 -11.83 -2.78 5.84
C ARG A 66 -10.67 -2.06 5.19
N VAL A 67 -10.27 -0.93 5.77
CA VAL A 67 -9.14 -0.11 5.28
C VAL A 67 -8.10 0.02 6.37
N TYR A 68 -6.84 -0.13 5.98
CA TYR A 68 -5.68 0.04 6.84
C TYR A 68 -4.74 1.02 6.14
N ALA A 69 -4.36 2.09 6.81
CA ALA A 69 -3.62 3.17 6.17
C ALA A 69 -2.81 3.98 7.18
N SER A 70 -1.92 4.83 6.69
CA SER A 70 -1.24 5.82 7.52
C SER A 70 -2.25 6.69 8.29
N ARG A 71 -1.80 7.29 9.39
CA ARG A 71 -2.64 8.15 10.23
C ARG A 71 -3.32 9.28 9.44
N VAL A 72 -2.63 9.84 8.44
CA VAL A 72 -3.18 10.95 7.62
C VAL A 72 -4.34 10.45 6.78
N VAL A 73 -4.17 9.34 6.06
CA VAL A 73 -5.24 8.74 5.25
C VAL A 73 -6.39 8.27 6.12
N ALA A 74 -6.11 7.60 7.24
CA ALA A 74 -7.13 7.15 8.18
C ALA A 74 -7.97 8.32 8.74
N SER A 75 -7.33 9.48 8.98
CA SER A 75 -8.03 10.69 9.44
C SER A 75 -9.00 11.26 8.40
N LYS A 76 -8.67 11.17 7.11
CA LYS A 76 -9.56 11.59 6.00
C LYS A 76 -10.82 10.72 5.93
N LEU A 77 -10.73 9.49 6.37
CA LEU A 77 -11.81 8.48 6.35
C LEU A 77 -12.45 8.23 7.73
N ALA A 78 -12.20 9.10 8.70
CA ALA A 78 -12.61 8.89 10.11
C ALA A 78 -14.13 8.73 10.29
N ASP A 79 -14.95 9.32 9.42
CA ASP A 79 -16.40 9.18 9.41
C ASP A 79 -16.89 7.76 9.08
N LEU A 80 -16.04 6.91 8.51
CA LEU A 80 -16.31 5.49 8.23
C LEU A 80 -16.12 4.58 9.46
N GLY A 81 -15.72 5.16 10.59
CA GLY A 81 -15.67 4.50 11.89
C GLY A 81 -14.66 3.35 11.95
N GLU A 82 -15.02 2.29 12.66
CA GLU A 82 -14.14 1.15 12.95
C GLU A 82 -13.71 0.34 11.71
N ARG A 83 -14.30 0.62 10.56
CA ARG A 83 -13.89 0.00 9.29
C ARG A 83 -12.57 0.54 8.74
N VAL A 84 -12.08 1.66 9.29
CA VAL A 84 -10.81 2.28 8.94
C VAL A 84 -9.89 2.23 10.15
N LYS A 85 -8.69 1.69 9.98
CA LYS A 85 -7.67 1.61 11.03
C LYS A 85 -6.39 2.30 10.59
N SER A 86 -5.86 3.12 11.48
CA SER A 86 -4.51 3.66 11.33
C SER A 86 -3.48 2.59 11.65
N VAL A 87 -2.47 2.46 10.80
CA VAL A 87 -1.31 1.59 10.99
C VAL A 87 -0.02 2.38 10.72
N GLY A 88 1.10 1.93 11.31
CA GLY A 88 2.40 2.55 11.17
C GLY A 88 3.55 1.58 11.37
N HIS A 89 4.77 2.08 11.26
CA HIS A 89 5.99 1.28 11.40
C HIS A 89 5.99 0.43 12.67
N GLY A 90 6.29 -0.85 12.51
CA GLY A 90 6.34 -1.83 13.59
C GLY A 90 5.01 -2.51 13.91
N ASP A 91 3.91 -2.09 13.31
CA ASP A 91 2.63 -2.79 13.48
C ASP A 91 2.64 -4.13 12.75
N ALA A 92 1.96 -5.12 13.37
CA ALA A 92 1.69 -6.42 12.78
C ALA A 92 0.20 -6.75 12.96
N LEU A 93 -0.42 -7.24 11.89
CA LEU A 93 -1.85 -7.54 11.89
C LEU A 93 -2.17 -8.71 10.96
N THR A 94 -3.27 -9.42 11.24
CA THR A 94 -3.81 -10.45 10.34
C THR A 94 -5.13 -9.94 9.77
N VAL A 95 -5.22 -9.85 8.44
CA VAL A 95 -6.37 -9.28 7.73
C VAL A 95 -6.71 -10.13 6.53
N ALA A 96 -7.97 -10.52 6.38
CA ALA A 96 -8.46 -11.35 5.25
C ALA A 96 -7.60 -12.63 5.04
N GLY A 97 -7.06 -13.20 6.12
CA GLY A 97 -6.18 -14.37 6.08
C GLY A 97 -4.72 -14.10 5.70
N PHE A 98 -4.34 -12.83 5.51
CA PHE A 98 -2.94 -12.42 5.27
C PHE A 98 -2.30 -11.91 6.56
N ASP A 99 -1.06 -12.32 6.80
CA ASP A 99 -0.22 -11.73 7.83
C ASP A 99 0.52 -10.53 7.24
N ILE A 100 0.42 -9.39 7.90
CA ILE A 100 0.91 -8.10 7.39
C ILE A 100 1.83 -7.48 8.42
N HIS A 101 3.07 -7.18 8.02
CA HIS A 101 4.00 -6.36 8.80
C HIS A 101 4.16 -4.99 8.12
N VAL A 102 4.15 -3.93 8.93
CA VAL A 102 4.18 -2.54 8.45
C VAL A 102 5.55 -1.92 8.67
N TYR A 103 6.15 -1.36 7.61
CA TYR A 103 7.48 -0.75 7.63
C TYR A 103 7.50 0.62 6.97
N GLY A 104 8.44 1.46 7.41
CA GLY A 104 8.61 2.81 6.89
C GLY A 104 7.70 3.84 7.57
N GLU A 105 8.10 5.09 7.52
CA GLU A 105 7.41 6.21 8.17
C GLU A 105 7.13 7.34 7.18
N ASP A 106 8.08 7.62 6.27
CA ASP A 106 8.04 8.76 5.38
C ASP A 106 8.15 8.36 3.91
N HIS A 107 7.50 9.14 3.06
CA HIS A 107 7.67 9.15 1.61
C HIS A 107 9.06 9.71 1.25
N GLU A 108 9.62 9.29 0.12
CA GLU A 108 10.87 9.87 -0.38
C GLU A 108 10.72 11.37 -0.65
N ILE A 109 11.82 12.10 -0.51
CA ILE A 109 11.83 13.56 -0.63
C ILE A 109 11.62 13.96 -2.10
N LEU A 110 10.51 14.67 -2.36
CA LEU A 110 10.23 15.27 -3.66
C LEU A 110 10.92 16.62 -3.84
N ASP A 111 10.88 17.44 -2.79
CA ASP A 111 11.48 18.77 -2.72
C ASP A 111 12.15 18.93 -1.35
N PRO A 112 13.45 19.28 -1.31
CA PRO A 112 14.17 19.43 -0.04
C PRO A 112 13.62 20.53 0.87
N ASP A 113 12.85 21.46 0.33
CA ASP A 113 12.21 22.54 1.08
C ASP A 113 10.82 22.16 1.62
N VAL A 114 10.31 20.97 1.28
CA VAL A 114 9.00 20.47 1.71
C VAL A 114 9.18 19.21 2.57
N PRO A 115 8.64 19.19 3.80
CA PRO A 115 8.69 17.99 4.63
C PRO A 115 8.03 16.80 3.93
N PRO A 116 8.57 15.57 4.07
CA PRO A 116 7.95 14.38 3.52
C PRO A 116 6.61 14.10 4.19
N ILE A 117 5.70 13.51 3.44
CA ILE A 117 4.42 13.01 3.97
C ILE A 117 4.59 11.59 4.52
N PRO A 118 3.71 11.14 5.44
CA PRO A 118 3.75 9.76 5.92
C PRO A 118 3.52 8.74 4.80
N ASN A 119 4.38 7.72 4.76
CA ASN A 119 4.26 6.55 3.89
C ASN A 119 4.47 5.28 4.70
N THR A 120 3.62 4.28 4.48
CA THR A 120 3.70 2.97 5.13
C THR A 120 3.87 1.88 4.07
N GLY A 121 4.95 1.11 4.15
CA GLY A 121 5.15 -0.10 3.34
C GLY A 121 4.56 -1.33 4.02
N TYR A 122 4.16 -2.31 3.23
CA TYR A 122 3.49 -3.53 3.70
C TYR A 122 4.22 -4.78 3.23
N LEU A 123 4.69 -5.61 4.17
CA LEU A 123 5.19 -6.96 3.89
C LEU A 123 4.07 -7.96 4.16
N ILE A 124 3.63 -8.67 3.13
CA ILE A 124 2.48 -9.56 3.15
C ILE A 124 2.95 -11.02 3.16
N ASP A 125 2.55 -11.80 4.17
CA ASP A 125 2.90 -13.22 4.38
C ASP A 125 4.42 -13.50 4.33
N GLY A 126 5.29 -12.50 4.57
CA GLY A 126 6.73 -12.62 4.36
C GLY A 126 7.12 -12.92 2.90
N GLN A 127 6.25 -12.63 1.93
CA GLN A 127 6.44 -13.00 0.52
C GLN A 127 6.45 -11.81 -0.43
N VAL A 128 5.60 -10.81 -0.21
CA VAL A 128 5.46 -9.64 -1.08
C VAL A 128 5.62 -8.38 -0.26
N PHE A 129 6.57 -7.52 -0.64
CA PHE A 129 6.72 -6.20 -0.06
C PHE A 129 6.31 -5.11 -1.04
N HIS A 130 5.40 -4.25 -0.59
CA HIS A 130 4.98 -3.04 -1.29
C HIS A 130 5.44 -1.83 -0.46
N PRO A 131 6.49 -1.12 -0.88
CA PRO A 131 7.08 -0.02 -0.12
C PRO A 131 6.26 1.28 -0.17
N GLY A 132 5.27 1.39 -1.09
CA GLY A 132 4.74 2.68 -1.48
C GLY A 132 5.79 3.47 -2.25
N ASP A 133 5.86 4.77 -2.01
CA ASP A 133 6.84 5.69 -2.58
C ASP A 133 7.98 5.97 -1.60
N ALA A 134 8.64 4.88 -1.18
CA ALA A 134 9.79 4.90 -0.30
C ALA A 134 10.79 3.79 -0.66
N LEU A 135 12.05 3.96 -0.26
CA LEU A 135 13.11 2.97 -0.39
C LEU A 135 13.35 2.23 0.95
N THR A 136 12.27 1.95 1.67
CA THR A 136 12.30 1.24 2.94
C THR A 136 12.80 -0.20 2.78
N VAL A 137 13.74 -0.61 3.62
CA VAL A 137 14.30 -1.97 3.67
C VAL A 137 13.76 -2.69 4.92
N PRO A 138 12.86 -3.67 4.79
CA PRO A 138 12.43 -4.49 5.92
C PRO A 138 13.58 -5.33 6.48
N PRO A 139 13.58 -5.66 7.78
CA PRO A 139 14.59 -6.53 8.37
C PRO A 139 14.43 -8.01 7.97
N GLU A 140 13.26 -8.41 7.47
CA GLU A 140 13.01 -9.76 6.98
C GLU A 140 13.34 -9.91 5.49
N PRO A 141 13.58 -11.14 5.02
CA PRO A 141 13.72 -11.43 3.59
C PRO A 141 12.47 -11.02 2.80
N VAL A 142 12.69 -10.47 1.61
CA VAL A 142 11.62 -10.04 0.69
C VAL A 142 11.72 -10.83 -0.62
N PRO A 143 11.03 -11.97 -0.78
CA PRO A 143 11.08 -12.77 -2.01
C PRO A 143 10.51 -12.09 -3.24
N THR A 144 9.58 -11.13 -3.06
CA THR A 144 8.98 -10.37 -4.15
C THR A 144 8.84 -8.90 -3.75
N LEU A 145 9.47 -8.01 -4.51
CA LEU A 145 9.41 -6.57 -4.31
C LEU A 145 8.51 -5.91 -5.36
N CYS A 146 7.50 -5.15 -4.91
CA CYS A 146 6.79 -4.18 -5.75
C CYS A 146 7.68 -2.95 -5.90
N LEU A 147 8.63 -2.99 -6.85
CA LEU A 147 9.62 -1.95 -7.03
C LEU A 147 8.98 -0.65 -7.52
N PRO A 148 9.17 0.51 -6.85
CA PRO A 148 8.85 1.81 -7.41
C PRO A 148 9.83 2.11 -8.55
N GLY A 149 9.42 1.77 -9.78
CA GLY A 149 10.31 1.77 -10.95
C GLY A 149 10.27 3.05 -11.79
N SER A 150 9.34 3.96 -11.51
CA SER A 150 9.20 5.22 -12.24
C SER A 150 8.51 6.24 -11.35
N ALA A 151 9.29 7.07 -10.69
CA ALA A 151 8.81 8.12 -9.80
C ALA A 151 9.63 9.40 -10.02
N PRO A 152 9.02 10.60 -9.88
CA PRO A 152 9.72 11.87 -10.14
C PRO A 152 10.85 12.15 -9.15
N TRP A 153 10.81 11.53 -7.97
CA TRP A 153 11.79 11.69 -6.91
C TRP A 153 12.99 10.73 -7.05
N MET A 154 12.89 9.65 -7.85
CA MET A 154 13.88 8.57 -7.85
C MET A 154 14.87 8.66 -8.99
N LYS A 155 16.15 8.45 -8.69
CA LYS A 155 17.20 8.23 -9.69
C LYS A 155 17.32 6.73 -10.00
N VAL A 156 17.68 6.42 -11.24
CA VAL A 156 17.93 5.03 -11.67
C VAL A 156 19.00 4.35 -10.80
N SER A 157 20.01 5.08 -10.36
CA SER A 157 21.06 4.55 -9.46
C SER A 157 20.52 4.16 -8.08
N GLU A 158 19.53 4.90 -7.56
CA GLU A 158 18.89 4.61 -6.28
C GLU A 158 18.06 3.34 -6.38
N MET A 159 17.29 3.21 -7.47
CA MET A 159 16.55 1.99 -7.78
C MET A 159 17.45 0.74 -7.81
N TYR A 160 18.60 0.82 -8.51
CA TYR A 160 19.56 -0.29 -8.53
C TYR A 160 20.15 -0.62 -7.17
N SER A 161 20.47 0.41 -6.37
CA SER A 161 20.96 0.22 -5.01
C SER A 161 19.92 -0.46 -4.13
N TYR A 162 18.67 -0.01 -4.21
CA TYR A 162 17.56 -0.57 -3.46
C TYR A 162 17.30 -2.04 -3.79
N VAL A 163 17.26 -2.40 -5.09
CA VAL A 163 17.10 -3.81 -5.49
C VAL A 163 18.26 -4.67 -4.99
N LYS A 164 19.50 -4.18 -5.00
CA LYS A 164 20.65 -4.92 -4.46
C LYS A 164 20.58 -5.10 -2.95
N GLU A 165 20.05 -4.13 -2.23
CA GLU A 165 19.92 -4.18 -0.78
C GLU A 165 18.79 -5.12 -0.35
N ILE A 166 17.63 -5.04 -0.98
CA ILE A 166 16.49 -5.94 -0.76
C ILE A 166 16.85 -7.38 -1.21
N ALA A 167 17.53 -7.53 -2.35
CA ALA A 167 17.91 -8.82 -2.95
C ALA A 167 16.72 -9.79 -3.12
N PRO A 168 15.60 -9.36 -3.77
CA PRO A 168 14.38 -10.11 -3.88
C PRO A 168 14.51 -11.35 -4.78
#